data_98d89ff250986eec280c3b59756556da
#
_entry.id   98d89ff250986eec280c3b59756556da
#
_cell.length_a   1.000
_cell.length_b   1.000
_cell.length_c   1.000
_cell.angle_alpha   90.00
_cell.angle_beta   90.00
_cell.angle_gamma   90.00
#
_symmetry.space_group_name_H-M   'P 1'
#
loop_
_entity.id
_entity.type
_entity.pdbx_description
1 polymer ?
#
loop_
_entity_poly.entity_id
_entity_poly.type
_entity_poly.pdbx_seq_one_letter_code
_entity_poly.pdbx_strand_id
1 'polypeptide(L)'
;MKKNLLTALAVLLSLHGFSQTKGTSALSLGISSSTNEYYPNKLTSDESSKNTNSVIRLGYGLFVTDNNKVSMELIYNHYKQDYMELSSDKINGYGAAVNYQHYFPLIKTFYAYAGGGAQYIRSKSNNDQDSSNSRLNESNTYSIGASGGLAWFISKRWAIETTLLSAGALYGDSENTNTSNNLKQTSKTTTFNLSSDGIFNNLGFKVFLMF
;
A
#
# COMPACT_ATOMS: atom_id res chain seq x y z
N MET A 1 -2.53 39.32 3.43
CA MET A 1 -2.75 38.42 2.27
C MET A 1 -2.99 36.95 2.63
N LYS A 2 -2.20 36.28 3.51
CA LYS A 2 -2.37 34.84 3.86
C LYS A 2 -3.75 34.52 4.49
N LYS A 3 -4.31 35.41 5.34
CA LYS A 3 -5.63 35.19 5.98
C LYS A 3 -6.77 35.21 4.96
N ASN A 4 -6.71 36.10 3.95
CA ASN A 4 -7.74 36.21 2.93
C ASN A 4 -7.74 35.02 1.96
N LEU A 5 -6.57 34.43 1.74
CA LEU A 5 -6.44 33.22 0.93
C LEU A 5 -7.09 32.00 1.60
N LEU A 6 -6.87 31.85 2.91
CA LEU A 6 -7.50 30.80 3.73
C LEU A 6 -9.03 30.97 3.79
N THR A 7 -9.51 32.21 3.93
CA THR A 7 -10.95 32.50 3.94
C THR A 7 -11.58 32.24 2.56
N ALA A 8 -10.94 32.65 1.47
CA ALA A 8 -11.39 32.35 0.11
C ALA A 8 -11.42 30.85 -0.18
N LEU A 9 -10.41 30.10 0.28
CA LEU A 9 -10.37 28.65 0.16
C LEU A 9 -11.48 27.99 0.98
N ALA A 10 -11.74 28.46 2.21
CA ALA A 10 -12.83 27.98 3.05
C ALA A 10 -14.22 28.25 2.44
N VAL A 11 -14.42 29.43 1.84
CA VAL A 11 -15.67 29.80 1.13
C VAL A 11 -15.86 28.94 -0.13
N LEU A 12 -14.81 28.73 -0.93
CA LEU A 12 -14.85 27.83 -2.09
C LEU A 12 -15.21 26.40 -1.71
N LEU A 13 -14.69 25.91 -0.57
CA LEU A 13 -15.00 24.57 -0.03
C LEU A 13 -16.41 24.46 0.55
N SER A 14 -17.03 25.59 0.97
CA SER A 14 -18.35 25.59 1.63
C SER A 14 -19.55 25.58 0.66
N LEU A 15 -19.35 25.89 -0.62
CA LEU A 15 -20.44 26.11 -1.57
C LEU A 15 -20.98 24.85 -2.26
N HIS A 16 -20.36 23.70 -2.08
CA HIS A 16 -20.74 22.48 -2.80
C HIS A 16 -20.92 21.31 -1.83
N GLY A 17 -22.18 20.95 -1.55
CA GLY A 17 -22.52 19.63 -1.01
C GLY A 17 -22.27 18.60 -2.11
N PHE A 18 -21.28 17.73 -1.94
CA PHE A 18 -20.98 16.67 -2.90
C PHE A 18 -21.63 15.38 -2.44
N SER A 19 -22.55 14.89 -3.23
CA SER A 19 -23.06 13.54 -3.14
C SER A 19 -22.22 12.68 -4.12
N GLN A 20 -21.63 11.60 -3.61
CA GLN A 20 -21.11 10.54 -4.46
C GLN A 20 -22.33 9.84 -5.03
N THR A 21 -22.66 10.16 -6.27
CA THR A 21 -23.83 9.57 -6.92
C THR A 21 -23.49 8.20 -7.49
N LYS A 22 -24.45 7.28 -7.40
CA LYS A 22 -24.41 6.00 -8.12
C LYS A 22 -24.02 6.22 -9.59
N GLY A 23 -23.06 5.42 -10.06
CA GLY A 23 -22.54 5.49 -11.43
C GLY A 23 -21.29 6.36 -11.60
N THR A 24 -20.88 7.12 -10.58
CA THR A 24 -19.62 7.89 -10.62
C THR A 24 -18.44 6.93 -10.70
N SER A 25 -17.58 7.14 -11.70
CA SER A 25 -16.31 6.46 -11.87
C SER A 25 -15.19 7.22 -11.18
N ALA A 26 -14.16 6.53 -10.72
CA ALA A 26 -13.01 7.14 -10.06
C ALA A 26 -11.70 6.46 -10.49
N LEU A 27 -10.75 7.23 -11.00
CA LEU A 27 -9.36 6.81 -11.11
C LEU A 27 -8.63 7.16 -9.82
N SER A 28 -7.77 6.27 -9.33
CA SER A 28 -7.03 6.51 -8.10
C SER A 28 -5.53 6.27 -8.26
N LEU A 29 -4.74 7.10 -7.58
CA LEU A 29 -3.33 6.93 -7.38
C LEU A 29 -3.06 6.91 -5.87
N GLY A 30 -2.52 5.79 -5.38
CA GLY A 30 -2.11 5.62 -3.99
C GLY A 30 -0.61 5.47 -3.88
N ILE A 31 -0.03 6.09 -2.86
CA ILE A 31 1.38 5.98 -2.53
C ILE A 31 1.47 5.76 -1.02
N SER A 32 2.25 4.75 -0.62
CA SER A 32 2.62 4.54 0.77
C SER A 32 4.09 4.17 0.87
N SER A 33 4.75 4.60 1.94
CA SER A 33 6.13 4.25 2.24
C SER A 33 6.26 4.01 3.74
N SER A 34 6.94 2.95 4.11
CA SER A 34 7.31 2.67 5.50
C SER A 34 8.80 2.38 5.57
N THR A 35 9.44 2.87 6.63
CA THR A 35 10.85 2.62 6.91
C THR A 35 10.98 2.11 8.33
N ASN A 36 11.61 0.96 8.49
CA ASN A 36 11.96 0.39 9.79
C ASN A 36 13.48 0.33 9.91
N GLU A 37 14.01 0.94 10.96
CA GLU A 37 15.43 0.90 11.28
C GLU A 37 15.62 0.08 12.56
N TYR A 38 16.51 -0.89 12.52
CA TYR A 38 16.87 -1.73 13.65
C TYR A 38 18.30 -1.40 14.08
N TYR A 39 18.46 -0.99 15.33
CA TYR A 39 19.74 -0.75 15.97
C TYR A 39 19.98 -1.84 17.02
N PRO A 40 20.85 -2.81 16.77
CA PRO A 40 21.22 -3.77 17.83
C PRO A 40 21.96 -3.05 18.96
N ASN A 41 21.88 -3.61 20.17
CA ASN A 41 22.52 -3.01 21.35
C ASN A 41 24.02 -2.78 21.09
N LYS A 42 24.48 -1.56 21.34
CA LYS A 42 25.85 -1.05 21.12
C LYS A 42 27.00 -1.83 21.76
N LEU A 43 26.71 -2.92 22.49
CA LEU A 43 27.74 -3.70 23.20
C LEU A 43 28.37 -4.83 22.36
N THR A 44 27.77 -5.20 21.22
CA THR A 44 28.23 -6.39 20.45
C THR A 44 28.41 -6.18 18.96
N SER A 45 27.79 -5.22 18.32
CA SER A 45 28.00 -4.92 16.89
C SER A 45 27.39 -3.58 16.50
N ASP A 46 28.10 -2.83 15.63
CA ASP A 46 27.59 -1.62 14.97
C ASP A 46 26.62 -1.95 13.80
N GLU A 47 25.97 -3.10 13.82
CA GLU A 47 25.14 -3.60 12.73
C GLU A 47 23.76 -2.99 12.73
N SER A 48 23.57 -1.84 12.09
CA SER A 48 22.26 -1.30 11.79
C SER A 48 21.69 -1.92 10.51
N SER A 49 20.40 -2.26 10.50
CA SER A 49 19.69 -2.63 9.27
C SER A 49 18.53 -1.67 9.03
N LYS A 50 18.35 -1.27 7.78
CA LYS A 50 17.28 -0.39 7.36
C LYS A 50 16.44 -1.05 6.28
N ASN A 51 15.16 -1.20 6.56
CA ASN A 51 14.19 -1.78 5.64
C ASN A 51 13.25 -0.68 5.15
N THR A 52 13.18 -0.47 3.86
CA THR A 52 12.25 0.48 3.24
C THR A 52 11.30 -0.26 2.31
N ASN A 53 10.01 -0.08 2.54
CA ASN A 53 8.95 -0.61 1.70
C ASN A 53 8.17 0.54 1.07
N SER A 54 8.11 0.59 -0.25
CA SER A 54 7.38 1.61 -1.01
C SER A 54 6.36 0.93 -1.91
N VAL A 55 5.10 1.37 -1.84
CA VAL A 55 3.99 0.79 -2.61
C VAL A 55 3.31 1.89 -3.41
N ILE A 56 3.14 1.63 -4.71
CA ILE A 56 2.35 2.46 -5.62
C ILE A 56 1.13 1.64 -6.05
N ARG A 57 -0.05 2.27 -6.01
CA ARG A 57 -1.33 1.67 -6.40
C ARG A 57 -2.01 2.53 -7.43
N LEU A 58 -2.36 1.97 -8.57
CA LEU A 58 -3.17 2.61 -9.60
C LEU A 58 -4.50 1.87 -9.67
N GLY A 59 -5.62 2.57 -9.51
CA GLY A 59 -6.92 1.92 -9.40
C GLY A 59 -8.01 2.59 -10.23
N TYR A 60 -9.02 1.79 -10.51
CA TYR A 60 -10.30 2.22 -11.05
C TYR A 60 -11.41 1.77 -10.11
N GLY A 61 -12.30 2.68 -9.75
CA GLY A 61 -13.45 2.44 -8.89
C GLY A 61 -14.75 2.91 -9.51
N LEU A 62 -15.84 2.26 -9.10
CA LEU A 62 -17.20 2.62 -9.48
C LEU A 62 -18.06 2.73 -8.22
N PHE A 63 -18.76 3.84 -8.05
CA PHE A 63 -19.79 3.98 -7.04
C PHE A 63 -21.05 3.22 -7.48
N VAL A 64 -21.25 2.04 -6.88
CA VAL A 64 -22.40 1.17 -7.18
C VAL A 64 -23.69 1.65 -6.51
N THR A 65 -23.54 2.41 -5.43
CA THR A 65 -24.60 3.22 -4.77
C THR A 65 -23.96 4.55 -4.33
N ASP A 66 -24.78 5.46 -3.78
CA ASP A 66 -24.30 6.78 -3.37
C ASP A 66 -23.16 6.75 -2.33
N ASN A 67 -23.04 5.67 -1.56
CA ASN A 67 -22.02 5.55 -0.53
C ASN A 67 -21.17 4.28 -0.65
N ASN A 68 -21.36 3.46 -1.69
CA ASN A 68 -20.60 2.23 -1.86
C ASN A 68 -19.75 2.26 -3.12
N LYS A 69 -18.47 2.00 -2.97
CA LYS A 69 -17.50 1.92 -4.06
C LYS A 69 -16.93 0.52 -4.17
N VAL A 70 -16.93 -0.03 -5.37
CA VAL A 70 -16.15 -1.21 -5.74
C VAL A 70 -14.95 -0.74 -6.56
N SER A 71 -13.77 -1.27 -6.31
CA SER A 71 -12.58 -0.87 -7.06
C SER A 71 -11.66 -2.04 -7.35
N MET A 72 -10.90 -1.90 -8.44
CA MET A 72 -9.77 -2.77 -8.80
C MET A 72 -8.50 -1.92 -8.82
N GLU A 73 -7.39 -2.48 -8.38
CA GLU A 73 -6.11 -1.79 -8.29
C GLU A 73 -4.99 -2.65 -8.86
N LEU A 74 -4.06 -2.01 -9.57
CA LEU A 74 -2.75 -2.56 -9.89
C LEU A 74 -1.76 -2.07 -8.83
N ILE A 75 -0.90 -2.96 -8.38
CA ILE A 75 0.02 -2.72 -7.28
C ILE A 75 1.45 -2.91 -7.78
N TYR A 76 2.32 -1.95 -7.49
CA TYR A 76 3.75 -2.09 -7.58
C TYR A 76 4.33 -1.91 -6.19
N ASN A 77 5.11 -2.89 -5.74
CA ASN A 77 5.80 -2.89 -4.45
C ASN A 77 7.30 -2.92 -4.69
N HIS A 78 8.03 -2.03 -4.02
CA HIS A 78 9.49 -2.00 -4.01
C HIS A 78 9.97 -2.09 -2.55
N TYR A 79 10.60 -3.20 -2.22
CA TYR A 79 11.21 -3.41 -0.91
C TYR A 79 12.73 -3.36 -1.05
N LYS A 80 13.37 -2.57 -0.21
CA LYS A 80 14.82 -2.41 -0.12
C LYS A 80 15.25 -2.70 1.30
N GLN A 81 16.22 -3.60 1.45
CA GLN A 81 16.85 -3.91 2.72
C GLN A 81 18.34 -3.59 2.61
N ASP A 82 18.79 -2.64 3.41
CA ASP A 82 20.19 -2.22 3.49
C ASP A 82 20.82 -2.87 4.73
N TYR A 83 21.85 -3.66 4.53
CA TYR A 83 22.70 -4.24 5.56
C TYR A 83 24.04 -3.50 5.55
N MET A 84 24.39 -2.79 6.63
CA MET A 84 25.72 -2.25 6.88
C MET A 84 26.48 -1.81 5.63
N GLU A 85 26.07 -0.80 4.92
CA GLU A 85 26.77 -0.20 3.78
C GLU A 85 27.38 -1.16 2.72
N LEU A 86 27.38 -2.47 2.98
CA LEU A 86 28.07 -3.51 2.20
C LEU A 86 27.17 -4.27 1.23
N SER A 87 25.89 -4.41 1.51
CA SER A 87 24.95 -5.09 0.60
C SER A 87 23.53 -4.53 0.70
N SER A 88 22.83 -4.46 -0.40
CA SER A 88 21.45 -4.05 -0.44
C SER A 88 20.64 -5.06 -1.28
N ASP A 89 19.65 -5.66 -0.65
CA ASP A 89 18.71 -6.53 -1.33
C ASP A 89 17.50 -5.74 -1.80
N LYS A 90 17.13 -5.91 -3.07
CA LYS A 90 15.98 -5.25 -3.68
C LYS A 90 14.98 -6.30 -4.15
N ILE A 91 13.74 -6.15 -3.73
CA ILE A 91 12.64 -7.02 -4.12
C ILE A 91 11.58 -6.17 -4.79
N ASN A 92 11.20 -6.53 -6.01
CA ASN A 92 10.12 -5.90 -6.74
C ASN A 92 8.92 -6.84 -6.78
N GLY A 93 7.74 -6.30 -6.48
CA GLY A 93 6.48 -7.02 -6.52
C GLY A 93 5.47 -6.34 -7.42
N TYR A 94 4.68 -7.14 -8.13
CA TYR A 94 3.56 -6.70 -8.96
C TYR A 94 2.32 -7.46 -8.55
N GLY A 95 1.20 -6.77 -8.49
CA GLY A 95 -0.03 -7.38 -8.01
C GLY A 95 -1.27 -6.67 -8.47
N ALA A 96 -2.40 -7.24 -8.03
CA ALA A 96 -3.72 -6.66 -8.21
C ALA A 96 -4.54 -6.83 -6.94
N ALA A 97 -5.50 -5.92 -6.75
CA ALA A 97 -6.45 -5.99 -5.66
C ALA A 97 -7.87 -5.67 -6.13
N VAL A 98 -8.84 -6.21 -5.40
CA VAL A 98 -10.25 -5.83 -5.49
C VAL A 98 -10.70 -5.38 -4.12
N ASN A 99 -11.44 -4.26 -4.07
CA ASN A 99 -11.87 -3.67 -2.81
C ASN A 99 -13.34 -3.25 -2.89
N TYR A 100 -14.01 -3.34 -1.76
CA TYR A 100 -15.31 -2.77 -1.51
C TYR A 100 -15.20 -1.80 -0.34
N GLN A 101 -15.76 -0.59 -0.46
CA GLN A 101 -15.74 0.45 0.57
C GLN A 101 -17.13 1.05 0.73
N HIS A 102 -17.52 1.26 1.98
CA HIS A 102 -18.71 2.03 2.36
C HIS A 102 -18.30 3.33 3.02
N TYR A 103 -18.89 4.45 2.60
CA TYR A 103 -18.60 5.79 3.09
C TYR A 103 -19.70 6.28 4.02
N PHE A 104 -19.31 6.73 5.20
CA PHE A 104 -20.18 7.30 6.22
C PHE A 104 -19.98 8.81 6.25
N PRO A 105 -20.99 9.64 5.94
CA PRO A 105 -20.85 11.08 5.99
C PRO A 105 -20.61 11.54 7.44
N LEU A 106 -19.57 12.35 7.65
CA LEU A 106 -19.27 12.99 8.93
C LEU A 106 -19.70 14.45 8.93
N ILE A 107 -19.06 15.26 8.07
CA ILE A 107 -19.33 16.68 7.93
C ILE A 107 -19.16 17.06 6.47
N LYS A 108 -20.23 17.55 5.82
CA LYS A 108 -20.22 18.04 4.42
C LYS A 108 -19.40 17.19 3.44
N THR A 109 -18.11 17.49 3.30
CA THR A 109 -17.18 16.86 2.35
C THR A 109 -16.26 15.81 2.98
N PHE A 110 -16.35 15.60 4.30
CA PHE A 110 -15.58 14.63 5.04
C PHE A 110 -16.41 13.39 5.33
N TYR A 111 -15.82 12.23 5.09
CA TYR A 111 -16.40 10.92 5.30
C TYR A 111 -15.43 10.04 6.06
N ALA A 112 -15.95 9.19 6.95
CA ALA A 112 -15.26 7.97 7.32
C ALA A 112 -15.55 6.91 6.28
N TYR A 113 -14.66 5.96 6.09
CA TYR A 113 -14.97 4.78 5.32
C TYR A 113 -14.55 3.51 6.06
N ALA A 114 -15.26 2.43 5.79
CA ALA A 114 -14.87 1.09 6.14
C ALA A 114 -15.06 0.19 4.92
N GLY A 115 -14.18 -0.80 4.79
CA GLY A 115 -14.25 -1.68 3.64
C GLY A 115 -13.42 -2.93 3.83
N GLY A 116 -13.46 -3.78 2.82
CA GLY A 116 -12.65 -4.98 2.75
C GLY A 116 -12.24 -5.27 1.33
N GLY A 117 -11.24 -6.14 1.19
CA GLY A 117 -10.72 -6.50 -0.12
C GLY A 117 -9.83 -7.71 -0.09
N ALA A 118 -9.47 -8.14 -1.28
CA ALA A 118 -8.50 -9.19 -1.50
C ALA A 118 -7.42 -8.68 -2.46
N GLN A 119 -6.19 -9.12 -2.25
CA GLN A 119 -5.07 -8.79 -3.14
C GLN A 119 -4.18 -10.00 -3.39
N TYR A 120 -3.52 -9.97 -4.54
CA TYR A 120 -2.46 -10.89 -4.92
C TYR A 120 -1.23 -10.09 -5.33
N ILE A 121 -0.06 -10.50 -4.83
CA ILE A 121 1.23 -9.90 -5.18
C ILE A 121 2.22 -11.02 -5.50
N ARG A 122 2.90 -10.93 -6.64
CA ARG A 122 4.06 -11.74 -6.98
C ARG A 122 5.31 -10.88 -6.87
N SER A 123 6.27 -11.34 -6.08
CA SER A 123 7.54 -10.65 -5.87
C SER A 123 8.70 -11.49 -6.38
N LYS A 124 9.73 -10.81 -6.90
CA LYS A 124 10.97 -11.43 -7.37
C LYS A 124 12.16 -10.62 -6.88
N SER A 125 13.16 -11.34 -6.41
CA SER A 125 14.48 -10.80 -6.10
C SER A 125 15.55 -11.60 -6.80
N ASN A 126 16.43 -10.92 -7.51
CA ASN A 126 17.66 -11.50 -8.05
C ASN A 126 18.82 -10.86 -7.31
N ASN A 127 19.64 -11.68 -6.70
CA ASN A 127 20.91 -11.25 -6.11
C ASN A 127 22.04 -11.97 -6.82
N ASP A 128 22.66 -11.27 -7.76
CA ASP A 128 23.83 -11.74 -8.51
C ASP A 128 25.08 -11.23 -7.77
N GLN A 129 25.58 -12.00 -6.81
CA GLN A 129 26.78 -11.61 -6.06
C GLN A 129 28.07 -11.88 -6.84
N ASP A 130 28.07 -12.87 -7.74
CA ASP A 130 29.18 -13.19 -8.64
C ASP A 130 28.68 -14.06 -9.79
N SER A 131 29.41 -14.11 -10.90
CA SER A 131 29.06 -14.92 -12.09
C SER A 131 28.92 -16.43 -11.84
N SER A 132 29.36 -16.93 -10.68
CA SER A 132 29.26 -18.33 -10.25
C SER A 132 28.20 -18.59 -9.18
N ASN A 133 27.61 -17.55 -8.55
CA ASN A 133 26.65 -17.69 -7.48
C ASN A 133 25.47 -16.73 -7.72
N SER A 134 24.30 -17.27 -8.04
CA SER A 134 23.08 -16.50 -8.16
C SER A 134 22.02 -17.01 -7.19
N ARG A 135 21.28 -16.09 -6.59
CA ARG A 135 20.14 -16.39 -5.71
C ARG A 135 18.89 -15.76 -6.28
N LEU A 136 17.94 -16.61 -6.64
CA LEU A 136 16.60 -16.21 -7.10
C LEU A 136 15.61 -16.50 -5.98
N ASN A 137 14.86 -15.49 -5.56
CA ASN A 137 13.73 -15.65 -4.67
C ASN A 137 12.46 -15.19 -5.38
N GLU A 138 11.50 -16.09 -5.50
CA GLU A 138 10.16 -15.82 -6.00
C GLU A 138 9.15 -16.06 -4.89
N SER A 139 8.18 -15.14 -4.70
CA SER A 139 7.10 -15.33 -3.75
C SER A 139 5.76 -14.91 -4.33
N ASN A 140 4.72 -15.64 -3.96
CA ASN A 140 3.33 -15.32 -4.23
C ASN A 140 2.64 -15.06 -2.89
N THR A 141 1.97 -13.92 -2.77
CA THR A 141 1.28 -13.52 -1.56
C THR A 141 -0.18 -13.24 -1.89
N TYR A 142 -1.06 -13.90 -1.18
CA TYR A 142 -2.50 -13.72 -1.21
C TYR A 142 -2.92 -13.12 0.11
N SER A 143 -3.72 -12.06 0.10
CA SER A 143 -4.24 -11.50 1.34
C SER A 143 -5.69 -11.09 1.21
N ILE A 144 -6.40 -11.18 2.32
CA ILE A 144 -7.75 -10.70 2.50
C ILE A 144 -7.77 -9.85 3.75
N GLY A 145 -8.47 -8.73 3.71
CA GLY A 145 -8.49 -7.84 4.86
C GLY A 145 -9.62 -6.84 4.86
N ALA A 146 -9.74 -6.15 5.97
CA ALA A 146 -10.61 -5.01 6.17
C ALA A 146 -9.77 -3.78 6.52
N SER A 147 -10.27 -2.61 6.14
CA SER A 147 -9.63 -1.33 6.44
C SER A 147 -10.67 -0.25 6.69
N GLY A 148 -10.26 0.76 7.43
CA GLY A 148 -11.06 1.94 7.69
C GLY A 148 -10.18 3.19 7.71
N GLY A 149 -10.81 4.33 7.40
CA GLY A 149 -10.08 5.58 7.33
C GLY A 149 -10.97 6.78 7.08
N LEU A 150 -10.36 7.85 6.60
CA LEU A 150 -11.02 9.10 6.29
C LEU A 150 -10.92 9.39 4.80
N ALA A 151 -11.97 9.99 4.26
CA ALA A 151 -12.02 10.48 2.90
C ALA A 151 -12.46 11.95 2.91
N TRP A 152 -11.75 12.77 2.17
CA TRP A 152 -12.09 14.17 1.95
C TRP A 152 -12.38 14.43 0.48
N PHE A 153 -13.64 14.73 0.16
CA PHE A 153 -14.07 15.09 -1.19
C PHE A 153 -13.88 16.59 -1.39
N ILE A 154 -12.72 16.99 -1.90
CA ILE A 154 -12.32 18.39 -2.08
C ILE A 154 -13.21 19.08 -3.12
N SER A 155 -13.60 18.34 -4.16
CA SER A 155 -14.49 18.83 -5.22
C SER A 155 -15.30 17.69 -5.84
N LYS A 156 -16.18 17.98 -6.80
CA LYS A 156 -16.91 16.94 -7.57
C LYS A 156 -15.99 15.96 -8.30
N ARG A 157 -14.73 16.36 -8.54
CA ARG A 157 -13.77 15.57 -9.30
C ARG A 157 -12.61 15.04 -8.47
N TRP A 158 -12.34 15.61 -7.28
CA TRP A 158 -11.16 15.28 -6.52
C TRP A 158 -11.49 14.86 -5.11
N ALA A 159 -10.93 13.74 -4.69
CA ALA A 159 -10.97 13.29 -3.31
C ALA A 159 -9.60 12.77 -2.87
N ILE A 160 -9.36 12.82 -1.57
CA ILE A 160 -8.19 12.23 -0.92
C ILE A 160 -8.69 11.26 0.15
N GLU A 161 -8.12 10.07 0.19
CA GLU A 161 -8.34 9.08 1.25
C GLU A 161 -7.06 8.80 2.00
N THR A 162 -7.19 8.53 3.30
CA THR A 162 -6.11 7.98 4.13
C THR A 162 -6.65 6.80 4.93
N THR A 163 -5.87 5.72 4.98
CA THR A 163 -6.20 4.55 5.82
C THR A 163 -5.66 4.78 7.23
N LEU A 164 -6.51 4.59 8.22
CA LEU A 164 -6.15 4.75 9.64
C LEU A 164 -5.98 3.41 10.34
N LEU A 165 -6.75 2.41 9.95
CA LEU A 165 -6.77 1.08 10.54
C LEU A 165 -6.86 0.04 9.44
N SER A 166 -6.15 -1.07 9.59
CA SER A 166 -6.31 -2.24 8.76
C SER A 166 -6.11 -3.52 9.57
N ALA A 167 -6.78 -4.57 9.17
CA ALA A 167 -6.59 -5.91 9.70
C ALA A 167 -6.77 -6.92 8.56
N GLY A 168 -5.97 -7.98 8.58
CA GLY A 168 -6.06 -8.95 7.49
C GLY A 168 -5.31 -10.23 7.76
N ALA A 169 -5.60 -11.21 6.93
CA ALA A 169 -4.90 -12.49 6.85
C ALA A 169 -4.10 -12.53 5.56
N LEU A 170 -2.90 -13.07 5.65
CA LEU A 170 -1.96 -13.25 4.56
C LEU A 170 -1.58 -14.72 4.46
N TYR A 171 -1.63 -15.25 3.25
CA TYR A 171 -1.06 -16.54 2.87
C TYR A 171 0.05 -16.30 1.86
N GLY A 172 1.25 -16.79 2.15
CA GLY A 172 2.44 -16.64 1.31
C GLY A 172 3.05 -17.98 0.95
N ASP A 173 3.49 -18.08 -0.30
CA ASP A 173 4.26 -19.18 -0.85
C ASP A 173 5.54 -18.62 -1.47
N SER A 174 6.70 -19.09 -1.02
CA SER A 174 8.00 -18.60 -1.52
C SER A 174 8.91 -19.75 -1.95
N GLU A 175 9.60 -19.54 -3.05
CA GLU A 175 10.60 -20.45 -3.60
C GLU A 175 11.95 -19.75 -3.68
N ASN A 176 12.95 -20.30 -2.97
CA ASN A 176 14.33 -19.84 -3.01
C ASN A 176 15.16 -20.82 -3.84
N THR A 177 15.80 -20.33 -4.88
CA THR A 177 16.72 -21.11 -5.72
C THR A 177 18.11 -20.53 -5.59
N ASN A 178 19.06 -21.30 -5.07
CA ASN A 178 20.47 -20.98 -5.03
C ASN A 178 21.20 -21.78 -6.11
N THR A 179 21.98 -21.09 -6.94
CA THR A 179 22.88 -21.74 -7.89
C THR A 179 24.31 -21.44 -7.47
N SER A 180 25.07 -22.46 -7.14
CA SER A 180 26.48 -22.38 -6.78
C SER A 180 27.23 -23.49 -7.48
N ASN A 181 28.32 -23.15 -8.21
CA ASN A 181 29.16 -24.12 -8.95
C ASN A 181 28.34 -25.09 -9.82
N ASN A 182 27.33 -24.60 -10.55
CA ASN A 182 26.39 -25.36 -11.38
C ASN A 182 25.45 -26.33 -10.59
N LEU A 183 25.43 -26.25 -9.28
CA LEU A 183 24.46 -26.99 -8.44
C LEU A 183 23.28 -26.07 -8.11
N LYS A 184 22.09 -26.52 -8.45
CA LYS A 184 20.82 -25.81 -8.18
C LYS A 184 20.16 -26.44 -6.94
N GLN A 185 19.97 -25.64 -5.90
CA GLN A 185 19.21 -26.03 -4.71
C GLN A 185 17.96 -25.17 -4.59
N THR A 186 16.79 -25.80 -4.43
CA THR A 186 15.51 -25.11 -4.27
C THR A 186 14.91 -25.43 -2.90
N SER A 187 14.50 -24.39 -2.19
CA SER A 187 13.78 -24.49 -0.91
C SER A 187 12.42 -23.81 -1.07
N LYS A 188 11.35 -24.43 -0.55
CA LYS A 188 9.98 -23.88 -0.54
C LYS A 188 9.54 -23.61 0.88
N THR A 189 8.93 -22.43 1.08
CA THR A 189 8.39 -22.01 2.38
C THR A 189 6.97 -21.52 2.21
N THR A 190 6.05 -21.99 3.03
CA THR A 190 4.67 -21.52 3.10
C THR A 190 4.46 -20.79 4.42
N THR A 191 3.86 -19.60 4.37
CA THR A 191 3.58 -18.78 5.55
C THR A 191 2.10 -18.42 5.62
N PHE A 192 1.58 -18.40 6.85
CA PHE A 192 0.28 -17.81 7.15
C PHE A 192 0.49 -16.78 8.26
N ASN A 193 -0.06 -15.58 8.07
CA ASN A 193 0.05 -14.49 9.04
C ASN A 193 -1.30 -13.79 9.19
N LEU A 194 -1.64 -13.45 10.43
CA LEU A 194 -2.75 -12.58 10.78
C LEU A 194 -2.18 -11.31 11.41
N SER A 195 -2.51 -10.16 10.85
CA SER A 195 -1.98 -8.87 11.30
C SER A 195 -3.04 -7.79 11.40
N SER A 196 -2.77 -6.82 12.24
CA SER A 196 -3.52 -5.55 12.29
C SER A 196 -2.54 -4.39 12.37
N ASP A 197 -2.81 -3.34 11.58
CA ASP A 197 -1.98 -2.13 11.53
C ASP A 197 -2.83 -0.91 11.87
N GLY A 198 -2.25 -0.01 12.67
CA GLY A 198 -2.83 1.27 13.04
C GLY A 198 -2.16 2.44 12.32
N ILE A 199 -2.66 3.65 12.59
CA ILE A 199 -2.28 4.92 11.96
C ILE A 199 -0.78 5.22 11.99
N PHE A 200 -0.05 4.70 12.98
CA PHE A 200 1.38 5.01 13.17
C PHE A 200 2.31 4.09 12.37
N ASN A 201 1.81 2.99 11.80
CA ASN A 201 2.65 1.99 11.15
C ASN A 201 2.73 2.18 9.63
N ASN A 202 1.68 2.74 8.99
CA ASN A 202 1.62 2.90 7.54
C ASN A 202 0.81 4.13 7.17
N LEU A 203 1.47 5.26 6.96
CA LEU A 203 0.79 6.44 6.42
C LEU A 203 0.71 6.32 4.90
N GLY A 204 -0.48 6.05 4.40
CA GLY A 204 -0.77 5.99 2.96
C GLY A 204 -1.84 6.99 2.57
N PHE A 205 -1.62 7.65 1.44
CA PHE A 205 -2.60 8.53 0.83
C PHE A 205 -3.01 8.02 -0.54
N LYS A 206 -4.29 8.19 -0.86
CA LYS A 206 -4.84 7.87 -2.17
C LYS A 206 -5.61 9.07 -2.68
N VAL A 207 -5.27 9.53 -3.87
CA VAL A 207 -5.93 10.63 -4.56
C VAL A 207 -6.85 10.05 -5.63
N PHE A 208 -8.05 10.60 -5.77
CA PHE A 208 -9.05 10.18 -6.73
C PHE A 208 -9.40 11.32 -7.68
N LEU A 209 -9.52 10.97 -8.95
CA LEU A 209 -10.17 11.77 -10.00
C LEU A 209 -11.48 11.09 -10.35
N MET A 210 -12.60 11.76 -10.07
CA MET A 210 -13.97 11.27 -10.31
C MET A 210 -14.55 11.87 -11.59
N PHE A 211 -15.37 11.10 -12.33
CA PHE A 211 -16.03 11.50 -13.57
C PHE A 211 -17.27 10.66 -13.87
#